data_902c1886c0a46aa90f87964b5d9184fa
#
_entry.id   902c1886c0a46aa90f87964b5d9184fa
#
_cell.length_a   1.000
_cell.length_b   1.000
_cell.length_c   1.000
_cell.angle_alpha   90.00
_cell.angle_beta   90.00
_cell.angle_gamma   90.00
#
_symmetry.space_group_name_H-M   'P 1'
#
loop_
_entity.id
_entity.type
_entity.pdbx_description
1 polymer ?
#
loop_
_entity_poly.entity_id
_entity_poly.type
_entity_poly.pdbx_seq_one_letter_code
_entity_poly.pdbx_strand_id
1 'polypeptide(L)'
;MLFRSTIFYEGTPLHDGAAIIENGRIKAAGCVLPLSNNLDLGKDMGTRHRACLGIAENSDAIAIVVSEETGIISMAKNGVLIRHFDRQTLYTRLIDEMIPKETTSEKTDTSSWKYRAKQLLNWVNQKEDEQQ
;
A
#
# COMPACT_ATOMS: atom_id res chain seq x y z
N MET A 1 20.14 8.56 -9.56
CA MET A 1 19.62 7.20 -9.43
C MET A 1 18.56 7.17 -8.36
N LEU A 2 17.48 6.59 -8.64
CA LEU A 2 16.25 6.86 -7.93
C LEU A 2 16.07 5.90 -6.76
N PHE A 3 15.78 6.43 -5.60
CA PHE A 3 15.44 5.70 -4.37
C PHE A 3 14.49 4.53 -4.59
N ARG A 4 13.53 4.66 -5.49
CA ARG A 4 12.57 3.61 -5.83
C ARG A 4 13.24 2.33 -6.33
N SER A 5 14.25 2.44 -7.16
CA SER A 5 14.96 1.26 -7.68
C SER A 5 15.73 0.51 -6.58
N THR A 6 16.26 1.22 -5.61
CA THR A 6 17.01 0.61 -4.50
C THR A 6 16.09 -0.09 -3.49
N ILE A 7 14.87 0.40 -3.31
CA ILE A 7 13.90 -0.17 -2.35
C ILE A 7 13.19 -1.39 -2.93
N PHE A 8 12.82 -1.33 -4.23
CA PHE A 8 11.95 -2.33 -4.84
C PHE A 8 12.66 -3.31 -5.78
N TYR A 9 13.97 -3.17 -5.95
CA TYR A 9 14.75 -4.08 -6.78
C TYR A 9 15.34 -5.21 -5.94
N GLU A 10 15.04 -6.44 -6.34
CA GLU A 10 15.53 -7.63 -5.66
C GLU A 10 17.07 -7.65 -5.60
N GLY A 11 17.62 -8.05 -4.46
CA GLY A 11 19.06 -8.10 -4.23
C GLY A 11 19.69 -6.80 -3.73
N THR A 12 18.92 -5.73 -3.60
CA THR A 12 19.41 -4.49 -2.97
C THR A 12 19.26 -4.54 -1.45
N PRO A 13 20.11 -3.81 -0.67
CA PRO A 13 20.04 -3.85 0.80
C PRO A 13 18.71 -3.40 1.40
N LEU A 14 17.99 -2.52 0.72
CA LEU A 14 16.72 -1.94 1.21
C LEU A 14 15.48 -2.71 0.72
N HIS A 15 15.66 -3.72 -0.13
CA HIS A 15 14.55 -4.54 -0.62
C HIS A 15 14.01 -5.48 0.46
N ASP A 16 14.85 -5.95 1.35
CA ASP A 16 14.43 -6.80 2.47
C ASP A 16 13.88 -5.96 3.61
N GLY A 17 12.62 -6.21 3.97
CA GLY A 17 11.87 -5.46 4.95
C GLY A 17 10.82 -4.52 4.35
N ALA A 18 10.18 -3.74 5.21
CA ALA A 18 9.08 -2.87 4.82
C ALA A 18 9.55 -1.45 4.48
N ALA A 19 8.89 -0.83 3.51
CA ALA A 19 8.97 0.60 3.28
C ALA A 19 7.80 1.31 3.99
N ILE A 20 8.10 2.33 4.75
CA ILE A 20 7.12 3.16 5.46
C ILE A 20 6.88 4.43 4.66
N ILE A 21 5.62 4.68 4.33
CA ILE A 21 5.18 5.88 3.62
C ILE A 21 4.29 6.69 4.54
N GLU A 22 4.63 7.95 4.73
CA GLU A 22 3.86 8.90 5.54
C GLU A 22 3.79 10.24 4.82
N ASN A 23 2.60 10.84 4.77
CA ASN A 23 2.38 12.14 4.11
C ASN A 23 2.91 12.20 2.66
N GLY A 24 2.72 11.11 1.90
CA GLY A 24 3.14 11.01 0.51
C GLY A 24 4.66 10.86 0.30
N ARG A 25 5.43 10.59 1.36
CA ARG A 25 6.88 10.41 1.30
C ARG A 25 7.31 9.08 1.90
N ILE A 26 8.34 8.47 1.33
CA ILE A 26 9.00 7.32 1.94
C ILE A 26 9.81 7.81 3.13
N LYS A 27 9.40 7.42 4.31
CA LYS A 27 10.02 7.81 5.58
C LYS A 27 11.14 6.87 6.01
N ALA A 28 10.98 5.60 5.73
CA ALA A 28 11.95 4.56 6.06
C ALA A 28 11.82 3.36 5.10
N ALA A 29 12.86 2.57 5.00
CA ALA A 29 12.89 1.33 4.22
C ALA A 29 13.70 0.26 4.95
N GLY A 30 13.56 -1.00 4.54
CA GLY A 30 14.22 -2.12 5.21
C GLY A 30 13.75 -2.32 6.66
N CYS A 31 12.53 -1.92 6.99
CA CYS A 31 12.01 -1.99 8.36
C CYS A 31 11.51 -3.38 8.71
N VAL A 32 11.75 -3.79 9.94
CA VAL A 32 11.21 -5.03 10.53
C VAL A 32 9.85 -4.69 11.16
N LEU A 33 8.83 -5.44 10.78
CA LEU A 33 7.47 -5.30 11.29
C LEU A 33 7.13 -6.46 12.24
N PRO A 34 6.20 -6.26 13.19
CA PRO A 34 5.72 -7.36 14.03
C PRO A 34 5.02 -8.41 13.17
N LEU A 35 5.24 -9.69 13.49
CA LEU A 35 4.58 -10.80 12.80
C LEU A 35 3.26 -11.15 13.48
N SER A 36 2.20 -11.30 12.69
CA SER A 36 0.94 -11.83 13.18
C SER A 36 1.10 -13.28 13.69
N ASN A 37 0.44 -13.59 14.78
CA ASN A 37 0.31 -14.94 15.31
C ASN A 37 -0.93 -15.67 14.77
N ASN A 38 -1.64 -15.10 13.82
CA ASN A 38 -2.81 -15.71 13.23
C ASN A 38 -2.46 -16.99 12.47
N LEU A 39 -2.94 -18.11 12.96
CA LEU A 39 -2.73 -19.44 12.38
C LEU A 39 -3.63 -19.76 11.20
N ASP A 40 -4.66 -18.94 10.99
CA ASP A 40 -5.63 -19.12 9.89
C ASP A 40 -5.11 -18.59 8.54
N LEU A 41 -3.94 -17.99 8.53
CA LEU A 41 -3.25 -17.65 7.29
C LEU A 41 -2.88 -18.92 6.54
N GLY A 42 -3.27 -18.98 5.26
CA GLY A 42 -2.99 -20.13 4.41
C GLY A 42 -1.50 -20.50 4.36
N LYS A 43 -1.22 -21.76 4.07
CA LYS A 43 0.16 -22.28 3.99
C LYS A 43 1.05 -21.60 2.96
N ASP A 44 0.44 -20.95 1.99
CA ASP A 44 1.08 -20.16 0.92
C ASP A 44 1.44 -18.73 1.35
N MET A 45 1.10 -18.35 2.58
CA MET A 45 1.40 -17.03 3.14
C MET A 45 2.61 -17.08 4.06
N GLY A 46 3.72 -16.54 3.55
CA GLY A 46 4.99 -16.51 4.26
C GLY A 46 5.14 -15.37 5.25
N THR A 47 6.37 -15.10 5.62
CA THR A 47 6.76 -14.08 6.61
C THR A 47 6.29 -12.67 6.23
N ARG A 48 6.31 -12.31 4.95
CA ARG A 48 5.87 -10.99 4.48
C ARG A 48 4.37 -10.76 4.70
N HIS A 49 3.55 -11.77 4.45
CA HIS A 49 2.11 -11.69 4.73
C HIS A 49 1.83 -11.59 6.23
N ARG A 50 2.57 -12.34 7.05
CA ARG A 50 2.46 -12.25 8.50
C ARG A 50 2.91 -10.89 9.04
N ALA A 51 3.94 -10.29 8.46
CA ALA A 51 4.38 -8.94 8.80
C ALA A 51 3.34 -7.88 8.39
N CYS A 52 2.77 -8.02 7.20
CA CYS A 52 1.70 -7.15 6.70
C CYS A 52 0.47 -7.17 7.64
N LEU A 53 0.03 -8.36 8.01
CA LEU A 53 -1.09 -8.51 8.95
C LEU A 53 -0.73 -8.01 10.35
N GLY A 54 0.48 -8.32 10.83
CA GLY A 54 0.95 -7.92 12.16
C GLY A 54 0.97 -6.41 12.38
N ILE A 55 1.42 -5.63 11.40
CA ILE A 55 1.36 -4.18 11.52
C ILE A 55 -0.08 -3.65 11.46
N ALA A 56 -0.94 -4.27 10.66
CA ALA A 56 -2.35 -3.88 10.56
C ALA A 56 -3.17 -4.23 11.82
N GLU A 57 -2.76 -5.25 12.57
CA GLU A 57 -3.37 -5.60 13.87
C GLU A 57 -3.00 -4.62 14.97
N ASN A 58 -1.80 -4.03 14.89
CA ASN A 58 -1.22 -3.22 15.96
C ASN A 58 -1.22 -1.71 15.67
N SER A 59 -1.78 -1.28 14.55
CA SER A 59 -1.81 0.13 14.15
C SER A 59 -2.99 0.43 13.23
N ASP A 60 -3.19 1.70 12.92
CA ASP A 60 -4.14 2.17 11.91
C ASP A 60 -3.57 2.16 10.47
N ALA A 61 -2.37 1.63 10.30
CA ALA A 61 -1.71 1.58 9.01
C ALA A 61 -2.44 0.69 8.01
N ILE A 62 -2.37 1.09 6.74
CA ILE A 62 -2.70 0.23 5.61
C ILE A 62 -1.40 -0.41 5.15
N ALA A 63 -1.36 -1.73 5.14
CA ALA A 63 -0.19 -2.48 4.70
C ALA A 63 -0.48 -3.21 3.39
N ILE A 64 0.48 -3.16 2.46
CA ILE A 64 0.40 -3.82 1.17
C ILE A 64 1.55 -4.81 1.07
N VAL A 65 1.26 -6.01 0.63
CA VAL A 65 2.26 -7.04 0.38
C VAL A 65 2.07 -7.67 -0.99
N VAL A 66 3.18 -7.93 -1.66
CA VAL A 66 3.23 -8.68 -2.92
C VAL A 66 3.90 -10.01 -2.66
N SER A 67 3.25 -11.11 -3.01
CA SER A 67 3.83 -12.45 -2.84
C SER A 67 5.05 -12.62 -3.74
N GLU A 68 6.16 -13.08 -3.18
CA GLU A 68 7.36 -13.40 -3.94
C GLU A 68 7.16 -14.59 -4.87
N GLU A 69 6.31 -15.55 -4.46
CA GLU A 69 6.08 -16.78 -5.21
C GLU A 69 5.06 -16.60 -6.33
N THR A 70 3.98 -15.86 -6.08
CA THR A 70 2.83 -15.78 -6.99
C THR A 70 2.61 -14.43 -7.63
N GLY A 71 3.21 -13.36 -7.09
CA GLY A 71 2.95 -11.99 -7.51
C GLY A 71 1.58 -11.45 -7.06
N ILE A 72 0.81 -12.21 -6.29
CA ILE A 72 -0.51 -11.79 -5.80
C ILE A 72 -0.33 -10.61 -4.83
N ILE A 73 -1.10 -9.55 -5.08
CA ILE A 73 -1.12 -8.36 -4.24
C ILE A 73 -2.21 -8.51 -3.18
N SER A 74 -1.84 -8.27 -1.93
CA SER A 74 -2.74 -8.31 -0.78
C SER A 74 -2.62 -7.01 0.00
N MET A 75 -3.69 -6.64 0.69
CA MET A 75 -3.75 -5.45 1.55
C MET A 75 -4.33 -5.84 2.91
N ALA A 76 -3.71 -5.35 3.97
CA ALA A 76 -4.20 -5.52 5.33
C ALA A 76 -4.55 -4.17 5.95
N LYS A 77 -5.68 -4.13 6.64
CA LYS A 77 -6.13 -3.00 7.45
C LYS A 77 -6.98 -3.53 8.62
N ASN A 78 -6.79 -2.95 9.80
CA ASN A 78 -7.54 -3.32 11.01
C ASN A 78 -7.54 -4.83 11.29
N GLY A 79 -6.42 -5.51 11.05
CA GLY A 79 -6.30 -6.94 11.27
C GLY A 79 -6.97 -7.84 10.22
N VAL A 80 -7.43 -7.28 9.11
CA VAL A 80 -8.07 -8.03 8.02
C VAL A 80 -7.19 -7.98 6.77
N LEU A 81 -6.87 -9.16 6.22
CA LEU A 81 -6.10 -9.31 4.98
C LEU A 81 -7.05 -9.62 3.82
N ILE A 82 -6.98 -8.83 2.76
CA ILE A 82 -7.73 -9.02 1.52
C ILE A 82 -6.72 -9.29 0.40
N ARG A 83 -6.96 -10.33 -0.39
CA ARG A 83 -6.07 -10.80 -1.46
C ARG A 83 -6.61 -10.48 -2.85
N HIS A 84 -5.75 -10.73 -3.85
CA HIS A 84 -6.09 -10.68 -5.26
C HIS A 84 -6.45 -9.29 -5.80
N PHE A 85 -5.73 -8.29 -5.37
CA PHE A 85 -5.82 -6.98 -5.98
C PHE A 85 -5.09 -6.95 -7.34
N ASP A 86 -5.69 -6.29 -8.31
CA ASP A 86 -4.98 -5.77 -9.46
C ASP A 86 -4.65 -4.27 -9.25
N ARG A 87 -3.99 -3.65 -10.21
CA ARG A 87 -3.61 -2.24 -10.13
C ARG A 87 -4.81 -1.32 -9.88
N GLN A 88 -5.91 -1.54 -10.60
CA GLN A 88 -7.08 -0.67 -10.55
C GLN A 88 -7.88 -0.86 -9.25
N THR A 89 -8.11 -2.10 -8.85
CA THR A 89 -8.83 -2.40 -7.60
C THR A 89 -8.04 -1.95 -6.38
N LEU A 90 -6.72 -2.12 -6.38
CA LEU A 90 -5.85 -1.61 -5.32
C LEU A 90 -5.91 -0.08 -5.24
N TYR A 91 -5.82 0.59 -6.38
CA TYR A 91 -5.89 2.06 -6.45
C TYR A 91 -7.22 2.57 -5.88
N THR A 92 -8.34 2.01 -6.35
CA THR A 92 -9.67 2.37 -5.87
C THR A 92 -9.81 2.15 -4.38
N ARG A 93 -9.34 1.01 -3.88
CA ARG A 93 -9.39 0.69 -2.45
C ARG A 93 -8.56 1.65 -1.61
N LEU A 94 -7.35 1.99 -2.05
CA LEU A 94 -6.49 2.94 -1.36
C LEU A 94 -7.11 4.34 -1.30
N ILE A 95 -7.71 4.81 -2.38
CA ILE A 95 -8.42 6.08 -2.39
C ILE A 95 -9.56 6.07 -1.37
N ASP A 96 -10.38 5.03 -1.34
CA ASP A 96 -11.49 4.91 -0.40
C ASP A 96 -11.05 4.89 1.06
N GLU A 97 -9.89 4.29 1.35
CA GLU A 97 -9.38 4.15 2.70
C GLU A 97 -8.58 5.36 3.19
N MET A 98 -7.91 6.07 2.29
CA MET A 98 -7.02 7.19 2.63
C MET A 98 -7.72 8.55 2.57
N ILE A 99 -8.84 8.66 1.86
CA ILE A 99 -9.64 9.89 1.84
C ILE A 99 -10.64 9.82 2.99
N PRO A 100 -10.66 10.80 3.91
CA PRO A 100 -11.65 10.84 4.98
C PRO A 100 -13.05 10.85 4.37
N LYS A 101 -13.87 9.88 4.76
CA LYS A 101 -15.30 9.94 4.45
C LYS A 101 -15.87 11.06 5.29
N GLU A 102 -16.28 12.15 4.65
CA GLU A 102 -16.98 13.24 5.32
C GLU A 102 -18.21 12.66 6.04
N THR A 103 -18.15 12.69 7.35
CA THR A 103 -19.38 12.57 8.14
C THR A 103 -20.23 13.79 7.82
N THR A 104 -21.42 13.56 7.32
CA THR A 104 -22.44 14.53 6.95
C THR A 104 -22.70 15.54 8.07
N SER A 105 -21.94 16.61 8.10
CA SER A 105 -22.31 17.91 8.65
C SER A 105 -21.16 18.90 8.45
N GLU A 106 -21.09 19.48 7.29
CA GLU A 106 -20.72 20.84 7.00
C GLU A 106 -20.36 20.94 5.53
N LYS A 107 -21.02 21.86 4.86
CA LYS A 107 -20.74 22.25 3.49
C LYS A 107 -19.36 22.87 3.42
N THR A 108 -18.36 22.09 3.10
CA THR A 108 -17.07 22.61 2.68
C THR A 108 -16.63 21.90 1.40
N ASP A 109 -16.59 22.72 0.38
CA ASP A 109 -15.96 22.58 -0.93
C ASP A 109 -15.49 21.18 -1.35
N THR A 110 -16.43 20.38 -1.86
CA THR A 110 -16.17 19.04 -2.45
C THR A 110 -15.37 19.09 -3.75
N SER A 111 -14.96 20.27 -4.21
CA SER A 111 -14.23 20.43 -5.47
C SER A 111 -12.72 20.16 -5.34
N SER A 112 -12.15 20.42 -4.18
CA SER A 112 -10.69 20.40 -3.99
C SER A 112 -10.06 18.99 -4.03
N TRP A 113 -10.70 17.99 -3.41
CA TRP A 113 -10.17 16.64 -3.39
C TRP A 113 -10.39 15.87 -4.71
N LYS A 114 -11.54 16.10 -5.37
CA LYS A 114 -11.80 15.56 -6.71
C LYS A 114 -10.80 16.10 -7.73
N TYR A 115 -10.42 17.36 -7.58
CA TYR A 115 -9.40 17.99 -8.39
C TYR A 115 -8.01 17.36 -8.15
N ARG A 116 -7.63 17.11 -6.90
CA ARG A 116 -6.36 16.46 -6.54
C ARG A 116 -6.31 15.01 -7.00
N ALA A 117 -7.38 14.25 -6.85
CA ALA A 117 -7.48 12.88 -7.34
C ALA A 117 -7.37 12.83 -8.88
N LYS A 118 -7.98 13.78 -9.57
CA LYS A 118 -7.90 13.89 -11.03
C LYS A 118 -6.49 14.27 -11.51
N GLN A 119 -5.79 15.13 -10.79
CA GLN A 119 -4.39 15.45 -11.09
C GLN A 119 -3.45 14.27 -10.89
N LEU A 120 -3.63 13.48 -9.83
CA LEU A 120 -2.89 12.24 -9.61
C LEU A 120 -3.12 11.21 -10.73
N LEU A 121 -4.35 11.05 -11.19
CA LEU A 121 -4.70 10.20 -12.33
C LEU A 121 -4.02 10.66 -13.62
N ASN A 122 -4.05 11.94 -13.92
CA ASN A 122 -3.40 12.50 -15.10
C ASN A 122 -1.86 12.33 -15.03
N TRP A 123 -1.27 12.49 -13.86
CA TRP A 123 0.17 12.29 -13.67
C TRP A 123 0.58 10.83 -13.86
N VAL A 124 -0.21 9.88 -13.39
CA VAL A 124 0.03 8.44 -13.58
C VAL A 124 -0.10 8.07 -15.06
N ASN A 125 -1.13 8.57 -15.76
CA ASN A 125 -1.35 8.28 -17.17
C ASN A 125 -0.26 8.89 -18.08
N GLN A 126 0.23 10.09 -17.77
CA GLN A 126 1.33 10.71 -18.52
C GLN A 126 2.64 9.93 -18.42
N LYS A 127 2.88 9.26 -17.29
CA LYS A 127 4.07 8.42 -17.12
C LYS A 127 4.02 7.09 -17.87
N GLU A 128 2.85 6.61 -18.20
CA GLU A 128 2.70 5.41 -19.05
C GLU A 128 3.01 5.71 -20.52
N ASP A 129 2.67 6.89 -21.00
CA ASP A 129 2.97 7.32 -22.36
C ASP A 129 4.46 7.62 -22.60
N GLU A 130 5.23 7.96 -21.56
CA GLU A 130 6.67 8.19 -21.65
C GLU A 130 7.51 6.89 -21.63
N GLN A 131 6.93 5.73 -21.38
CA GLN A 131 7.62 4.43 -21.32
C GLN A 131 7.41 3.55 -22.57
N GLN A 132 6.80 4.08 -23.62
CA GLN A 132 6.70 3.42 -24.92
C GLN A 132 7.78 3.86 -25.89
#